data_e5013e966771715a5c58a1d33cd4cb96
#
_entry.id   e5013e966771715a5c58a1d33cd4cb96
#
_cell.length_a   1.000
_cell.length_b   1.000
_cell.length_c   1.000
_cell.angle_alpha   90.00
_cell.angle_beta   90.00
_cell.angle_gamma   90.00
#
_symmetry.space_group_name_H-M   'P 1'
#
loop_
_entity.id
_entity.type
_entity.pdbx_description
1 polymer ?
#
loop_
_entity_poly.entity_id
_entity_poly.type
_entity_poly.pdbx_seq_one_letter_code
_entity_poly.pdbx_strand_id
1 'polypeptide(L)'
;PPSSSPPPSPLSPSPPPPYPPAPPPSVTPVPLTDSTLASAVQSCLNEDYRYGMCTDFGFESGYGTMPYWDVSQVTQMNNTFEWRSSFNGFLDRWDVSNVKNMTRMFSYAYNFNGDLSTWDISSVVDMSYMFNYASMFNTSLSTWDVLSVVDMKYMFSGASKFNSDVSRWRGVAASNPQSGMFDNAYAFTSKYACLTSYDGPANTCSLIPLTNNNFQNSISNCLSSSSDGMCVSSPYGVMSSWNTSLVTNMANAFSNSYSYNYGFIDLSSWDVSSVTSMSYMFSNLYYMNVEVSSWDVSKVTDMFYMFQYAYEFNSDLSKWD
;
A
#
# COMPACT_ATOMS: atom_id res chain seq x y z
N PRO A 1 31.47 -17.79 29.16
CA PRO A 1 30.11 -17.32 29.16
C PRO A 1 29.35 -17.96 27.98
N PRO A 2 28.16 -18.52 28.17
CA PRO A 2 27.43 -19.13 27.09
C PRO A 2 26.84 -18.01 26.18
N SER A 3 27.02 -18.19 24.87
CA SER A 3 26.47 -17.34 23.84
C SER A 3 24.92 -17.44 23.85
N SER A 4 24.23 -16.35 24.11
CA SER A 4 22.79 -16.26 23.97
C SER A 4 22.42 -16.33 22.48
N SER A 5 21.63 -17.32 22.09
CA SER A 5 21.02 -17.39 20.77
C SER A 5 20.11 -16.18 20.54
N PRO A 6 20.06 -15.61 19.32
CA PRO A 6 19.14 -14.51 19.01
C PRO A 6 17.68 -14.95 19.17
N PRO A 7 16.77 -14.04 19.54
CA PRO A 7 15.36 -14.35 19.62
C PRO A 7 14.80 -14.78 18.26
N PRO A 8 13.83 -15.71 18.21
CA PRO A 8 13.24 -16.17 16.96
C PRO A 8 12.58 -14.98 16.24
N SER A 9 12.78 -14.91 14.93
CA SER A 9 12.12 -13.93 14.06
C SER A 9 10.60 -14.04 14.22
N PRO A 10 9.84 -12.92 14.20
CA PRO A 10 8.39 -12.98 14.24
C PRO A 10 7.88 -13.79 13.05
N LEU A 11 7.04 -14.77 13.33
CA LEU A 11 6.39 -15.62 12.34
C LEU A 11 5.64 -14.73 11.33
N SER A 12 5.89 -14.93 10.05
CA SER A 12 5.06 -14.35 9.00
C SER A 12 3.59 -14.71 9.25
N PRO A 13 2.63 -13.79 9.08
CA PRO A 13 1.22 -14.13 9.20
C PRO A 13 0.90 -15.29 8.25
N SER A 14 0.21 -16.31 8.77
CA SER A 14 -0.24 -17.44 7.96
C SER A 14 -1.09 -16.92 6.80
N PRO A 15 -0.97 -17.48 5.58
CA PRO A 15 -1.81 -17.09 4.47
C PRO A 15 -3.30 -17.24 4.84
N PRO A 16 -4.20 -16.42 4.29
CA PRO A 16 -5.64 -16.59 4.51
C PRO A 16 -6.07 -17.96 4.04
N PRO A 17 -7.11 -18.56 4.66
CA PRO A 17 -7.66 -19.84 4.21
C PRO A 17 -8.14 -19.73 2.76
N PRO A 18 -8.22 -20.86 2.03
CA PRO A 18 -8.85 -20.85 0.70
C PRO A 18 -10.31 -20.39 0.82
N TYR A 19 -10.80 -19.75 -0.25
CA TYR A 19 -12.21 -19.37 -0.35
C TYR A 19 -13.13 -20.57 -0.05
N PRO A 20 -14.22 -20.35 0.72
CA PRO A 20 -15.23 -21.38 0.87
C PRO A 20 -15.83 -21.73 -0.49
N PRO A 21 -16.28 -22.97 -0.72
CA PRO A 21 -16.98 -23.32 -1.93
C PRO A 21 -18.23 -22.43 -2.08
N ALA A 22 -18.51 -21.98 -3.31
CA ALA A 22 -19.72 -21.23 -3.60
C ALA A 22 -20.95 -22.06 -3.21
N PRO A 23 -22.03 -21.44 -2.72
CA PRO A 23 -23.29 -22.12 -2.48
C PRO A 23 -23.79 -22.77 -3.77
N PRO A 24 -24.52 -23.91 -3.71
CA PRO A 24 -25.05 -24.54 -4.89
C PRO A 24 -26.01 -23.57 -5.63
N PRO A 25 -26.02 -23.56 -6.97
CA PRO A 25 -26.75 -22.59 -7.79
C PRO A 25 -28.28 -22.59 -7.60
N SER A 26 -28.83 -23.55 -6.85
CA SER A 26 -30.24 -23.69 -6.58
C SER A 26 -30.76 -22.86 -5.38
N VAL A 27 -29.86 -22.23 -4.60
CA VAL A 27 -30.25 -21.42 -3.42
C VAL A 27 -29.81 -19.99 -3.67
N THR A 28 -30.75 -19.11 -3.96
CA THR A 28 -30.49 -17.66 -3.92
C THR A 28 -30.37 -17.23 -2.46
N PRO A 29 -29.26 -16.59 -2.05
CA PRO A 29 -29.14 -16.06 -0.69
C PRO A 29 -30.28 -15.09 -0.37
N VAL A 30 -30.75 -15.13 0.88
CA VAL A 30 -31.72 -14.14 1.35
C VAL A 30 -31.00 -12.78 1.39
N PRO A 31 -31.53 -11.70 0.76
CA PRO A 31 -30.86 -10.41 0.79
C PRO A 31 -30.86 -9.81 2.20
N LEU A 32 -29.73 -9.24 2.58
CA LEU A 32 -29.57 -8.45 3.79
C LEU A 32 -30.04 -7.01 3.56
N THR A 33 -30.54 -6.39 4.62
CA THR A 33 -30.99 -5.00 4.64
C THR A 33 -30.30 -4.22 5.75
N ASP A 34 -30.47 -2.92 5.81
CA ASP A 34 -29.90 -2.06 6.87
C ASP A 34 -30.31 -2.54 8.29
N SER A 35 -31.49 -3.12 8.44
CA SER A 35 -31.96 -3.61 9.73
C SER A 35 -31.40 -4.99 10.12
N THR A 36 -30.93 -5.80 9.19
CA THR A 36 -30.49 -7.18 9.41
C THR A 36 -28.98 -7.35 9.36
N LEU A 37 -28.24 -6.49 8.65
CA LEU A 37 -26.80 -6.61 8.43
C LEU A 37 -26.02 -6.70 9.75
N ALA A 38 -26.23 -5.78 10.68
CA ALA A 38 -25.44 -5.72 11.92
C ALA A 38 -25.62 -6.98 12.78
N SER A 39 -26.86 -7.50 12.89
CA SER A 39 -27.14 -8.73 13.62
C SER A 39 -26.59 -9.96 12.91
N ALA A 40 -26.65 -10.02 11.58
CA ALA A 40 -26.05 -11.10 10.79
C ALA A 40 -24.53 -11.15 10.97
N VAL A 41 -23.86 -10.00 10.86
CA VAL A 41 -22.40 -9.90 11.09
C VAL A 41 -22.04 -10.35 12.52
N GLN A 42 -22.81 -9.90 13.55
CA GLN A 42 -22.54 -10.30 14.93
C GLN A 42 -22.69 -11.81 15.11
N SER A 43 -23.73 -12.42 14.58
CA SER A 43 -23.97 -13.85 14.69
C SER A 43 -22.91 -14.68 13.96
N CYS A 44 -22.56 -14.27 12.75
CA CYS A 44 -21.51 -14.90 11.97
C CYS A 44 -20.13 -14.83 12.67
N LEU A 45 -19.76 -13.67 13.18
CA LEU A 45 -18.47 -13.48 13.86
C LEU A 45 -18.41 -14.11 15.26
N ASN A 46 -19.53 -14.50 15.84
CA ASN A 46 -19.54 -15.34 17.04
C ASN A 46 -19.09 -16.77 16.71
N GLU A 47 -19.37 -17.26 15.50
CA GLU A 47 -18.93 -18.59 15.01
C GLU A 47 -17.50 -18.53 14.49
N ASP A 48 -17.20 -17.58 13.58
CA ASP A 48 -15.86 -17.37 13.01
C ASP A 48 -15.50 -15.87 13.02
N TYR A 49 -14.87 -15.47 14.13
CA TYR A 49 -14.49 -14.07 14.37
C TYR A 49 -13.41 -13.52 13.42
N ARG A 50 -12.70 -14.41 12.71
CA ARG A 50 -11.52 -14.02 11.93
C ARG A 50 -11.81 -13.83 10.45
N TYR A 51 -12.50 -14.79 9.83
CA TYR A 51 -12.69 -14.82 8.39
C TYR A 51 -14.16 -14.72 7.97
N GLY A 52 -15.11 -14.88 8.89
CA GLY A 52 -16.53 -14.83 8.60
C GLY A 52 -17.04 -16.02 7.78
N MET A 53 -16.42 -17.19 7.94
CA MET A 53 -16.84 -18.39 7.21
C MET A 53 -18.13 -19.01 7.74
N CYS A 54 -18.57 -18.65 8.92
CA CYS A 54 -19.82 -18.93 9.63
C CYS A 54 -20.81 -19.87 8.89
N THR A 55 -20.43 -21.12 8.70
CA THR A 55 -21.17 -22.10 7.90
C THR A 55 -22.50 -22.50 8.50
N ASP A 56 -22.55 -22.68 9.82
CA ASP A 56 -23.75 -23.08 10.54
C ASP A 56 -24.78 -21.94 10.53
N PHE A 57 -24.37 -20.73 10.92
CA PHE A 57 -25.20 -19.56 10.86
C PHE A 57 -25.69 -19.28 9.42
N GLY A 58 -24.82 -19.39 8.44
CA GLY A 58 -25.14 -19.17 7.06
C GLY A 58 -26.21 -20.13 6.52
N PHE A 59 -26.14 -21.39 6.93
CA PHE A 59 -27.15 -22.41 6.61
C PHE A 59 -28.50 -22.13 7.29
N GLU A 60 -28.50 -21.86 8.58
CA GLU A 60 -29.71 -21.63 9.38
C GLU A 60 -30.45 -20.35 8.97
N SER A 61 -29.71 -19.27 8.67
CA SER A 61 -30.28 -17.97 8.30
C SER A 61 -30.71 -17.89 6.84
N GLY A 62 -30.19 -18.75 5.98
CA GLY A 62 -30.35 -18.67 4.53
C GLY A 62 -29.47 -17.61 3.86
N TYR A 63 -28.59 -16.92 4.60
CA TYR A 63 -27.66 -15.93 4.02
C TYR A 63 -26.45 -16.57 3.33
N GLY A 64 -26.11 -17.81 3.67
CA GLY A 64 -24.86 -18.44 3.25
C GLY A 64 -23.66 -17.91 4.04
N THR A 65 -22.44 -18.29 3.64
CA THR A 65 -21.21 -17.78 4.24
C THR A 65 -20.98 -16.31 3.86
N MET A 66 -20.37 -15.53 4.76
CA MET A 66 -20.26 -14.06 4.61
C MET A 66 -19.69 -13.59 3.25
N PRO A 67 -18.69 -14.25 2.63
CA PRO A 67 -18.20 -13.84 1.31
C PRO A 67 -19.25 -13.84 0.19
N TYR A 68 -20.35 -14.57 0.37
CA TYR A 68 -21.42 -14.72 -0.62
C TYR A 68 -22.75 -14.07 -0.20
N TRP A 69 -22.75 -13.27 0.85
CA TRP A 69 -23.95 -12.56 1.26
C TRP A 69 -24.45 -11.59 0.20
N ASP A 70 -25.76 -11.57 -0.04
CA ASP A 70 -26.40 -10.57 -0.84
C ASP A 70 -26.63 -9.32 -0.01
N VAL A 71 -25.78 -8.31 -0.19
CA VAL A 71 -25.86 -7.01 0.47
C VAL A 71 -26.37 -5.89 -0.46
N SER A 72 -26.88 -6.25 -1.63
CA SER A 72 -27.33 -5.31 -2.66
C SER A 72 -28.45 -4.35 -2.21
N GLN A 73 -29.19 -4.72 -1.15
CA GLN A 73 -30.24 -3.85 -0.58
C GLN A 73 -29.75 -2.99 0.60
N VAL A 74 -28.47 -3.10 0.97
CA VAL A 74 -27.90 -2.35 2.10
C VAL A 74 -27.50 -0.96 1.63
N THR A 75 -27.92 0.05 2.39
CA THR A 75 -27.54 1.45 2.17
C THR A 75 -26.66 2.01 3.29
N GLN A 76 -26.66 1.36 4.47
CA GLN A 76 -25.93 1.78 5.67
C GLN A 76 -24.99 0.64 6.14
N MET A 77 -23.69 0.86 6.03
CA MET A 77 -22.67 -0.07 6.51
C MET A 77 -21.80 0.53 7.64
N ASN A 78 -22.33 1.58 8.28
CA ASN A 78 -21.60 2.23 9.38
C ASN A 78 -21.39 1.26 10.55
N ASN A 79 -20.18 1.26 11.11
CA ASN A 79 -19.74 0.44 12.26
C ASN A 79 -19.81 -1.09 12.05
N THR A 80 -20.03 -1.60 10.82
CA THR A 80 -20.30 -3.03 10.55
C THR A 80 -19.23 -3.97 11.13
N PHE A 81 -17.96 -3.62 11.01
CA PHE A 81 -16.83 -4.37 11.55
C PHE A 81 -16.03 -3.55 12.59
N GLU A 82 -16.63 -2.52 13.17
CA GLU A 82 -15.96 -1.69 14.18
C GLU A 82 -15.54 -2.55 15.38
N TRP A 83 -14.29 -2.36 15.86
CA TRP A 83 -13.69 -3.12 16.96
C TRP A 83 -13.51 -4.63 16.71
N ARG A 84 -13.67 -5.11 15.48
CA ARG A 84 -13.39 -6.49 15.12
C ARG A 84 -11.89 -6.69 14.88
N SER A 85 -11.09 -6.59 15.93
CA SER A 85 -9.63 -6.51 15.91
C SER A 85 -8.94 -7.64 15.15
N SER A 86 -9.52 -8.83 15.14
CA SER A 86 -8.97 -10.02 14.46
C SER A 86 -9.58 -10.30 13.10
N PHE A 87 -10.62 -9.54 12.70
CA PHE A 87 -11.32 -9.79 11.45
C PHE A 87 -10.44 -9.48 10.24
N ASN A 88 -10.37 -10.42 9.31
CA ASN A 88 -9.72 -10.29 8.00
C ASN A 88 -10.44 -11.17 6.97
N GLY A 89 -11.76 -11.04 6.87
CA GLY A 89 -12.60 -11.83 5.97
C GLY A 89 -12.60 -11.34 4.53
N PHE A 90 -13.13 -12.17 3.65
CA PHE A 90 -13.27 -11.88 2.23
C PHE A 90 -14.58 -11.13 1.99
N LEU A 91 -14.49 -9.93 1.43
CA LEU A 91 -15.64 -9.05 1.15
C LEU A 91 -15.65 -8.56 -0.30
N ASP A 92 -14.73 -9.02 -1.13
CA ASP A 92 -14.53 -8.61 -2.52
C ASP A 92 -15.75 -8.92 -3.44
N ARG A 93 -16.66 -9.79 -2.99
CA ARG A 93 -17.88 -10.16 -3.73
C ARG A 93 -19.12 -9.39 -3.30
N TRP A 94 -19.04 -8.55 -2.29
CA TRP A 94 -20.16 -7.76 -1.84
C TRP A 94 -20.54 -6.69 -2.87
N ASP A 95 -21.79 -6.64 -3.29
CA ASP A 95 -22.35 -5.54 -4.07
C ASP A 95 -22.70 -4.38 -3.15
N VAL A 96 -21.80 -3.40 -3.07
CA VAL A 96 -21.96 -2.21 -2.24
C VAL A 96 -22.41 -0.97 -3.01
N SER A 97 -22.84 -1.14 -4.26
CA SER A 97 -23.19 -0.03 -5.18
C SER A 97 -24.30 0.88 -4.67
N ASN A 98 -25.18 0.37 -3.78
CA ASN A 98 -26.26 1.14 -3.15
C ASN A 98 -25.88 1.78 -1.81
N VAL A 99 -24.68 1.49 -1.28
CA VAL A 99 -24.27 1.99 0.04
C VAL A 99 -24.00 3.49 0.01
N LYS A 100 -24.56 4.21 0.98
CA LYS A 100 -24.39 5.67 1.16
C LYS A 100 -23.46 6.02 2.30
N ASN A 101 -23.35 5.17 3.32
CA ASN A 101 -22.65 5.46 4.55
C ASN A 101 -21.76 4.27 4.95
N MET A 102 -20.45 4.52 5.01
CA MET A 102 -19.42 3.57 5.47
C MET A 102 -18.65 4.09 6.70
N THR A 103 -19.22 5.05 7.43
CA THR A 103 -18.59 5.62 8.64
C THR A 103 -18.13 4.52 9.59
N ARG A 104 -16.85 4.53 9.99
CA ARG A 104 -16.22 3.58 10.93
C ARG A 104 -16.36 2.10 10.58
N MET A 105 -16.66 1.76 9.31
CA MET A 105 -16.93 0.36 8.94
C MET A 105 -15.86 -0.63 9.41
N PHE A 106 -14.58 -0.26 9.33
CA PHE A 106 -13.43 -1.06 9.78
C PHE A 106 -12.61 -0.37 10.87
N SER A 107 -13.21 0.58 11.58
CA SER A 107 -12.52 1.31 12.66
C SER A 107 -12.09 0.33 13.76
N TYR A 108 -10.81 0.35 14.16
CA TYR A 108 -10.17 -0.58 15.11
C TYR A 108 -10.22 -2.07 14.68
N ALA A 109 -10.45 -2.36 13.39
CA ALA A 109 -10.25 -3.69 12.82
C ALA A 109 -8.75 -3.89 12.48
N TYR A 110 -7.91 -4.03 13.52
CA TYR A 110 -6.45 -3.97 13.41
C TYR A 110 -5.84 -4.89 12.36
N ASN A 111 -6.40 -6.10 12.17
CA ASN A 111 -5.88 -7.12 11.26
C ASN A 111 -6.52 -7.09 9.87
N PHE A 112 -7.49 -6.20 9.63
CA PHE A 112 -8.19 -6.16 8.36
C PHE A 112 -7.26 -5.68 7.24
N ASN A 113 -7.16 -6.49 6.19
CA ASN A 113 -6.45 -6.19 4.93
C ASN A 113 -7.11 -6.92 3.75
N GLY A 114 -8.44 -7.06 3.77
CA GLY A 114 -9.21 -7.68 2.68
C GLY A 114 -9.15 -6.84 1.40
N ASP A 115 -9.26 -7.52 0.26
CA ASP A 115 -9.32 -6.85 -1.04
C ASP A 115 -10.69 -6.16 -1.22
N LEU A 116 -10.68 -4.86 -1.45
CA LEU A 116 -11.85 -4.02 -1.70
C LEU A 116 -11.78 -3.33 -3.08
N SER A 117 -10.85 -3.74 -3.93
CA SER A 117 -10.61 -3.11 -5.24
C SER A 117 -11.78 -3.26 -6.23
N THR A 118 -12.65 -4.23 -5.98
CA THR A 118 -13.84 -4.52 -6.81
C THR A 118 -15.08 -3.73 -6.38
N TRP A 119 -15.03 -3.05 -5.23
CA TRP A 119 -16.19 -2.33 -4.72
C TRP A 119 -16.55 -1.11 -5.56
N ASP A 120 -17.80 -1.02 -6.00
CA ASP A 120 -18.37 0.20 -6.54
C ASP A 120 -18.88 1.09 -5.39
N ILE A 121 -18.07 2.10 -5.06
CA ILE A 121 -18.36 3.05 -3.98
C ILE A 121 -18.90 4.39 -4.49
N SER A 122 -19.27 4.49 -5.76
CA SER A 122 -19.68 5.73 -6.42
C SER A 122 -20.93 6.39 -5.78
N SER A 123 -21.71 5.62 -5.04
CA SER A 123 -22.86 6.10 -4.28
C SER A 123 -22.55 6.57 -2.86
N VAL A 124 -21.34 6.32 -2.33
CA VAL A 124 -20.98 6.60 -0.94
C VAL A 124 -20.80 8.09 -0.71
N VAL A 125 -21.36 8.59 0.40
CA VAL A 125 -21.34 10.00 0.79
C VAL A 125 -20.42 10.24 1.99
N ASP A 126 -20.38 9.31 2.95
CA ASP A 126 -19.62 9.44 4.19
C ASP A 126 -18.72 8.21 4.40
N MET A 127 -17.40 8.46 4.46
CA MET A 127 -16.34 7.49 4.76
C MET A 127 -15.52 7.90 5.99
N SER A 128 -16.05 8.80 6.83
CA SER A 128 -15.31 9.25 8.01
C SER A 128 -14.94 8.09 8.92
N TYR A 129 -13.68 8.06 9.38
CA TYR A 129 -13.13 7.01 10.25
C TYR A 129 -13.15 5.58 9.65
N MET A 130 -13.41 5.38 8.36
CA MET A 130 -13.66 4.03 7.79
C MET A 130 -12.56 3.02 8.14
N PHE A 131 -11.28 3.39 8.04
CA PHE A 131 -10.13 2.55 8.36
C PHE A 131 -9.32 3.09 9.55
N ASN A 132 -9.98 3.84 10.44
CA ASN A 132 -9.32 4.41 11.60
C ASN A 132 -8.74 3.29 12.49
N TYR A 133 -7.44 3.32 12.76
CA TYR A 133 -6.68 2.28 13.46
C TYR A 133 -6.77 0.87 12.83
N ALA A 134 -7.14 0.72 11.56
CA ALA A 134 -6.98 -0.53 10.81
C ALA A 134 -5.48 -0.69 10.43
N SER A 135 -4.64 -1.03 11.40
CA SER A 135 -3.18 -0.91 11.32
C SER A 135 -2.52 -1.78 10.25
N MET A 136 -3.13 -2.90 9.87
CA MET A 136 -2.63 -3.78 8.80
C MET A 136 -3.18 -3.46 7.42
N PHE A 137 -4.16 -2.54 7.32
CA PHE A 137 -4.81 -2.21 6.05
C PHE A 137 -3.82 -1.57 5.06
N ASN A 138 -3.66 -2.19 3.89
CA ASN A 138 -2.79 -1.70 2.81
C ASN A 138 -3.26 -2.17 1.42
N THR A 139 -4.54 -2.38 1.22
CA THR A 139 -5.10 -2.75 -0.09
C THR A 139 -5.14 -1.53 -1.02
N SER A 140 -4.96 -1.76 -2.33
CA SER A 140 -5.05 -0.69 -3.32
C SER A 140 -6.49 -0.17 -3.43
N LEU A 141 -6.62 1.15 -3.36
CA LEU A 141 -7.88 1.87 -3.54
C LEU A 141 -7.89 2.76 -4.79
N SER A 142 -6.98 2.50 -5.72
CA SER A 142 -6.79 3.32 -6.93
C SER A 142 -7.97 3.29 -7.90
N THR A 143 -8.84 2.28 -7.79
CA THR A 143 -10.05 2.09 -8.60
C THR A 143 -11.27 2.80 -8.05
N TRP A 144 -11.21 3.31 -6.81
CA TRP A 144 -12.36 3.89 -6.14
C TRP A 144 -12.76 5.24 -6.75
N ASP A 145 -14.05 5.36 -7.12
CA ASP A 145 -14.68 6.62 -7.49
C ASP A 145 -15.27 7.31 -6.25
N VAL A 146 -14.59 8.33 -5.77
CA VAL A 146 -14.94 9.09 -4.56
C VAL A 146 -15.64 10.42 -4.86
N LEU A 147 -16.17 10.61 -6.09
CA LEU A 147 -16.80 11.88 -6.51
C LEU A 147 -17.96 12.31 -5.61
N SER A 148 -18.75 11.35 -5.13
CA SER A 148 -19.92 11.61 -4.26
C SER A 148 -19.54 11.81 -2.79
N VAL A 149 -18.32 11.50 -2.38
CA VAL A 149 -17.92 11.54 -0.96
C VAL A 149 -17.71 12.97 -0.49
N VAL A 150 -18.32 13.32 0.65
CA VAL A 150 -18.23 14.64 1.27
C VAL A 150 -17.46 14.66 2.59
N ASP A 151 -17.33 13.51 3.28
CA ASP A 151 -16.58 13.40 4.54
C ASP A 151 -15.63 12.18 4.52
N MET A 152 -14.33 12.45 4.72
CA MET A 152 -13.25 11.46 4.85
C MET A 152 -12.41 11.73 6.11
N LYS A 153 -12.93 12.49 7.09
CA LYS A 153 -12.19 12.82 8.31
C LYS A 153 -11.70 11.55 9.01
N TYR A 154 -10.43 11.55 9.43
CA TYR A 154 -9.79 10.44 10.13
C TYR A 154 -9.86 9.09 9.40
N MET A 155 -10.13 9.07 8.07
CA MET A 155 -10.38 7.83 7.32
C MET A 155 -9.26 6.81 7.49
N PHE A 156 -8.00 7.24 7.44
CA PHE A 156 -6.80 6.39 7.58
C PHE A 156 -6.00 6.70 8.85
N SER A 157 -6.57 7.45 9.80
CA SER A 157 -5.87 7.78 11.05
C SER A 157 -5.48 6.49 11.78
N GLY A 158 -4.20 6.31 12.11
CA GLY A 158 -3.69 5.09 12.75
C GLY A 158 -3.58 3.86 11.83
N ALA A 159 -3.92 3.94 10.55
CA ALA A 159 -3.70 2.88 9.57
C ALA A 159 -2.21 2.82 9.17
N SER A 160 -1.37 2.35 10.06
CA SER A 160 0.09 2.50 10.01
C SER A 160 0.76 1.84 8.80
N LYS A 161 0.12 0.84 8.19
CA LYS A 161 0.59 0.15 6.98
C LYS A 161 0.00 0.72 5.68
N PHE A 162 -1.04 1.54 5.76
CA PHE A 162 -1.67 2.11 4.58
C PHE A 162 -0.66 2.87 3.72
N ASN A 163 -0.60 2.54 2.42
CA ASN A 163 0.40 3.07 1.49
C ASN A 163 -0.11 3.14 0.04
N SER A 164 -1.44 3.15 -0.17
CA SER A 164 -2.05 3.23 -1.49
C SER A 164 -1.97 4.65 -2.05
N ASP A 165 -1.77 4.76 -3.37
CA ASP A 165 -1.82 6.04 -4.08
C ASP A 165 -3.27 6.52 -4.20
N VAL A 166 -3.57 7.66 -3.60
CA VAL A 166 -4.87 8.34 -3.64
C VAL A 166 -4.83 9.66 -4.42
N SER A 167 -3.73 9.97 -5.09
CA SER A 167 -3.54 11.22 -5.86
C SER A 167 -4.53 11.40 -7.01
N ARG A 168 -5.14 10.31 -7.46
CA ARG A 168 -6.15 10.32 -8.55
C ARG A 168 -7.58 10.54 -8.05
N TRP A 169 -7.81 10.51 -6.76
CA TRP A 169 -9.13 10.78 -6.23
C TRP A 169 -9.61 12.19 -6.58
N ARG A 170 -10.89 12.33 -6.87
CA ARG A 170 -11.53 13.58 -7.25
C ARG A 170 -12.81 13.76 -6.43
N GLY A 171 -13.40 14.95 -6.46
CA GLY A 171 -14.61 15.28 -5.71
C GLY A 171 -14.34 16.20 -4.53
N VAL A 172 -15.39 16.53 -3.77
CA VAL A 172 -15.34 17.54 -2.73
C VAL A 172 -14.40 17.15 -1.59
N ALA A 173 -14.57 15.96 -1.03
CA ALA A 173 -13.70 15.51 0.08
C ALA A 173 -12.26 15.31 -0.36
N ALA A 174 -12.02 14.74 -1.55
CA ALA A 174 -10.67 14.50 -2.06
C ALA A 174 -9.91 15.79 -2.42
N SER A 175 -10.61 16.90 -2.64
CA SER A 175 -10.04 18.19 -3.05
C SER A 175 -9.96 19.21 -1.92
N ASN A 176 -10.43 18.87 -0.73
CA ASN A 176 -10.39 19.75 0.45
C ASN A 176 -9.73 19.02 1.62
N PRO A 177 -9.08 19.75 2.55
CA PRO A 177 -8.52 19.16 3.76
C PRO A 177 -9.58 18.42 4.58
N GLN A 178 -9.24 17.22 5.03
CA GLN A 178 -10.08 16.36 5.86
C GLN A 178 -9.36 16.10 7.19
N SER A 179 -9.87 16.67 8.30
CA SER A 179 -9.20 16.61 9.61
C SER A 179 -8.66 15.22 9.93
N GLY A 180 -7.34 15.13 10.18
CA GLY A 180 -6.66 13.92 10.61
C GLY A 180 -6.75 12.73 9.64
N MET A 181 -7.06 12.96 8.35
CA MET A 181 -7.28 11.89 7.39
C MET A 181 -6.13 10.86 7.38
N PHE A 182 -4.89 11.33 7.53
CA PHE A 182 -3.67 10.52 7.50
C PHE A 182 -2.88 10.57 8.82
N ASP A 183 -3.50 10.98 9.93
CA ASP A 183 -2.83 11.01 11.25
C ASP A 183 -2.29 9.62 11.58
N ASN A 184 -0.99 9.52 11.95
CA ASN A 184 -0.34 8.24 12.26
C ASN A 184 -0.42 7.15 11.16
N ALA A 185 -0.76 7.52 9.93
CA ALA A 185 -0.64 6.66 8.75
C ALA A 185 0.83 6.64 8.27
N TYR A 186 1.72 6.08 9.10
CA TYR A 186 3.17 6.26 8.95
C TYR A 186 3.73 5.81 7.60
N ALA A 187 3.26 4.70 7.05
CA ALA A 187 3.72 4.23 5.75
C ALA A 187 3.31 5.20 4.62
N PHE A 188 2.10 5.77 4.69
CA PHE A 188 1.63 6.76 3.73
C PHE A 188 2.40 8.08 3.85
N THR A 189 2.46 8.67 5.04
CA THR A 189 3.09 9.97 5.27
C THR A 189 4.61 9.98 5.12
N SER A 190 5.24 8.81 5.18
CA SER A 190 6.66 8.66 4.85
C SER A 190 6.93 8.60 3.35
N LYS A 191 5.93 8.24 2.54
CA LYS A 191 6.02 8.09 1.08
C LYS A 191 5.41 9.25 0.32
N TYR A 192 4.32 9.82 0.81
CA TYR A 192 3.58 10.90 0.15
C TYR A 192 3.58 12.18 0.99
N ALA A 193 3.79 13.31 0.32
CA ALA A 193 3.58 14.64 0.88
C ALA A 193 2.29 15.23 0.31
N CYS A 194 1.39 15.67 1.17
CA CYS A 194 0.16 16.35 0.83
C CYS A 194 0.26 17.85 1.11
N LEU A 195 -0.61 18.66 0.52
CA LEU A 195 -0.58 20.12 0.68
C LEU A 195 -0.71 20.55 2.16
N THR A 196 -1.54 19.88 2.93
CA THR A 196 -1.72 20.13 4.38
C THR A 196 -1.35 18.90 5.21
N SER A 197 -0.18 18.32 4.97
CA SER A 197 0.36 17.19 5.73
C SER A 197 -0.67 16.08 6.00
N TYR A 198 -1.16 15.97 7.25
CA TYR A 198 -2.03 14.86 7.68
C TYR A 198 -3.51 15.00 7.27
N ASP A 199 -3.92 16.19 6.85
CA ASP A 199 -5.32 16.48 6.47
C ASP A 199 -5.57 16.31 4.96
N GLY A 200 -4.55 16.03 4.18
CA GLY A 200 -4.68 15.95 2.73
C GLY A 200 -4.52 17.33 2.05
N PRO A 201 -5.33 17.75 1.09
CA PRO A 201 -6.32 16.95 0.33
C PRO A 201 -5.72 15.74 -0.38
N ALA A 202 -6.46 14.65 -0.47
CA ALA A 202 -5.96 13.39 -1.03
C ALA A 202 -5.39 13.54 -2.45
N ASN A 203 -6.01 14.34 -3.30
CA ASN A 203 -5.58 14.59 -4.67
C ASN A 203 -4.31 15.46 -4.80
N THR A 204 -3.81 16.01 -3.69
CA THR A 204 -2.55 16.78 -3.67
C THR A 204 -1.37 15.94 -3.17
N CYS A 205 -1.62 14.72 -2.71
CA CYS A 205 -0.59 13.86 -2.18
C CYS A 205 0.27 13.30 -3.31
N SER A 206 1.55 13.58 -3.29
CA SER A 206 2.51 13.11 -4.29
C SER A 206 3.69 12.42 -3.62
N LEU A 207 4.39 11.57 -4.36
CA LEU A 207 5.61 10.93 -3.86
C LEU A 207 6.59 12.00 -3.34
N ILE A 208 7.14 11.77 -2.16
CA ILE A 208 8.22 12.61 -1.62
C ILE A 208 9.44 12.43 -2.51
N PRO A 209 9.99 13.50 -3.11
CA PRO A 209 11.15 13.36 -3.97
C PRO A 209 12.40 13.06 -3.14
N LEU A 210 13.29 12.28 -3.74
CA LEU A 210 14.66 12.17 -3.22
C LEU A 210 15.42 13.46 -3.49
N THR A 211 16.28 13.82 -2.54
CA THR A 211 17.20 14.96 -2.63
C THR A 211 18.60 14.48 -2.28
N ASN A 212 19.64 15.28 -2.53
CA ASN A 212 21.02 14.92 -2.15
C ASN A 212 21.14 14.52 -0.66
N ASN A 213 20.31 15.10 0.22
CA ASN A 213 20.40 14.87 1.67
C ASN A 213 19.89 13.49 2.10
N ASN A 214 18.94 12.91 1.38
CA ASN A 214 18.32 11.62 1.74
C ASN A 214 18.64 10.47 0.76
N PHE A 215 19.14 10.78 -0.42
CA PHE A 215 19.34 9.81 -1.51
C PHE A 215 20.24 8.64 -1.11
N GLN A 216 21.46 8.94 -0.61
CA GLN A 216 22.44 7.93 -0.22
C GLN A 216 21.91 7.00 0.90
N ASN A 217 21.29 7.58 1.92
CA ASN A 217 20.70 6.80 3.02
C ASN A 217 19.54 5.94 2.54
N SER A 218 18.73 6.44 1.58
CA SER A 218 17.62 5.68 1.03
C SER A 218 18.09 4.46 0.26
N ILE A 219 19.17 4.57 -0.54
CA ILE A 219 19.79 3.44 -1.23
C ILE A 219 20.30 2.41 -0.21
N SER A 220 21.09 2.84 0.78
CA SER A 220 21.67 1.95 1.78
C SER A 220 20.60 1.19 2.57
N ASN A 221 19.53 1.88 3.00
CA ASN A 221 18.41 1.28 3.72
C ASN A 221 17.62 0.29 2.85
N CYS A 222 17.40 0.63 1.59
CA CYS A 222 16.75 -0.25 0.63
C CYS A 222 17.55 -1.54 0.45
N LEU A 223 18.80 -1.43 0.07
CA LEU A 223 19.65 -2.57 -0.26
C LEU A 223 19.98 -3.43 0.97
N SER A 224 20.00 -2.87 2.17
CA SER A 224 20.14 -3.65 3.41
C SER A 224 18.93 -4.54 3.72
N SER A 225 17.74 -4.17 3.23
CA SER A 225 16.50 -4.92 3.44
C SER A 225 16.13 -5.82 2.23
N SER A 226 16.58 -5.48 1.03
CA SER A 226 16.20 -6.12 -0.23
C SER A 226 17.30 -5.88 -1.27
N SER A 227 18.16 -6.89 -1.50
CA SER A 227 19.33 -6.77 -2.38
C SER A 227 18.98 -6.62 -3.87
N ASP A 228 17.74 -6.87 -4.25
CA ASP A 228 17.19 -6.73 -5.61
C ASP A 228 16.55 -5.36 -5.87
N GLY A 229 16.58 -4.44 -4.90
CA GLY A 229 15.97 -3.12 -5.01
C GLY A 229 14.45 -3.10 -4.88
N MET A 230 13.80 -4.23 -4.56
CA MET A 230 12.35 -4.29 -4.38
C MET A 230 11.84 -3.51 -3.17
N CYS A 231 12.66 -3.33 -2.13
CA CYS A 231 12.49 -2.44 -0.95
C CYS A 231 11.04 -2.08 -0.59
N VAL A 232 10.17 -3.06 -0.55
CA VAL A 232 8.72 -2.85 -0.33
C VAL A 232 8.39 -2.11 0.98
N SER A 233 9.33 -2.09 1.93
CA SER A 233 9.21 -1.35 3.19
C SER A 233 9.77 0.08 3.10
N SER A 234 10.39 0.46 1.98
CA SER A 234 10.93 1.81 1.79
C SER A 234 9.80 2.84 1.69
N PRO A 235 9.95 4.03 2.27
CA PRO A 235 9.00 5.13 2.06
C PRO A 235 8.89 5.53 0.60
N TYR A 236 9.90 5.23 -0.22
CA TYR A 236 9.93 5.55 -1.65
C TYR A 236 9.43 4.40 -2.54
N GLY A 237 9.02 3.27 -1.96
CA GLY A 237 8.59 2.07 -2.70
C GLY A 237 9.78 1.33 -3.34
N VAL A 238 9.49 0.57 -4.41
CA VAL A 238 10.53 -0.14 -5.16
C VAL A 238 11.51 0.85 -5.80
N MET A 239 12.80 0.53 -5.78
CA MET A 239 13.86 1.47 -6.21
C MET A 239 13.67 1.96 -7.65
N SER A 240 13.20 1.12 -8.55
CA SER A 240 12.92 1.48 -9.94
C SER A 240 11.87 2.61 -10.09
N SER A 241 10.99 2.83 -9.10
CA SER A 241 9.94 3.86 -9.14
C SER A 241 10.30 5.15 -8.38
N TRP A 242 11.52 5.29 -7.90
CA TRP A 242 11.90 6.46 -7.11
C TRP A 242 11.91 7.77 -7.91
N ASN A 243 11.35 8.83 -7.33
CA ASN A 243 11.43 10.16 -7.91
C ASN A 243 12.80 10.80 -7.58
N THR A 244 13.71 10.79 -8.55
CA THR A 244 15.07 11.29 -8.44
C THR A 244 15.28 12.68 -9.05
N SER A 245 14.22 13.34 -9.53
CA SER A 245 14.28 14.61 -10.28
C SER A 245 14.96 15.78 -9.54
N LEU A 246 15.03 15.75 -8.20
CA LEU A 246 15.71 16.76 -7.38
C LEU A 246 17.10 16.31 -6.91
N VAL A 247 17.60 15.15 -7.34
CA VAL A 247 18.97 14.70 -7.04
C VAL A 247 19.92 15.27 -8.06
N THR A 248 20.91 16.02 -7.60
CA THR A 248 21.96 16.62 -8.46
C THR A 248 23.31 15.96 -8.29
N ASN A 249 23.50 15.14 -7.23
CA ASN A 249 24.71 14.42 -6.93
C ASN A 249 24.41 12.97 -6.57
N MET A 250 24.86 12.03 -7.41
CA MET A 250 24.73 10.60 -7.24
C MET A 250 26.09 9.92 -6.94
N ALA A 251 27.11 10.71 -6.64
CA ALA A 251 28.44 10.16 -6.35
C ALA A 251 28.38 9.14 -5.19
N ASN A 252 29.09 8.02 -5.38
CA ASN A 252 29.17 6.91 -4.41
C ASN A 252 27.83 6.23 -4.07
N ALA A 253 26.75 6.45 -4.82
CA ALA A 253 25.39 6.01 -4.44
C ALA A 253 25.32 4.52 -4.08
N PHE A 254 26.03 3.67 -4.81
CA PHE A 254 26.07 2.21 -4.57
C PHE A 254 27.43 1.69 -4.10
N SER A 255 28.46 2.54 -3.99
CA SER A 255 29.87 2.12 -3.80
C SER A 255 30.17 1.39 -2.49
N ASN A 256 29.39 1.57 -1.44
CA ASN A 256 29.60 0.93 -0.13
C ASN A 256 28.83 -0.39 0.04
N SER A 257 28.40 -0.97 -1.03
CA SER A 257 27.47 -2.10 -1.03
C SER A 257 28.15 -3.46 -1.23
N TYR A 258 29.41 -3.62 -0.78
CA TYR A 258 30.28 -4.80 -1.01
C TYR A 258 29.74 -6.15 -0.51
N SER A 259 28.78 -6.13 0.41
CA SER A 259 28.33 -7.35 1.10
C SER A 259 27.14 -8.03 0.45
N TYR A 260 26.59 -7.47 -0.61
CA TYR A 260 25.35 -7.95 -1.17
C TYR A 260 25.60 -8.52 -2.57
N ASN A 261 25.04 -9.71 -2.79
CA ASN A 261 25.07 -10.38 -4.09
C ASN A 261 23.91 -9.80 -4.93
N TYR A 262 24.12 -8.58 -5.45
CA TYR A 262 23.10 -7.89 -6.26
C TYR A 262 22.96 -8.61 -7.60
N GLY A 263 21.73 -8.91 -7.97
CA GLY A 263 21.39 -9.32 -9.32
C GLY A 263 21.22 -8.11 -10.24
N PHE A 264 20.19 -8.15 -11.06
CA PHE A 264 19.80 -7.05 -11.95
C PHE A 264 18.90 -6.06 -11.22
N ILE A 265 19.20 -4.75 -11.31
CA ILE A 265 18.35 -3.65 -10.82
C ILE A 265 18.02 -2.74 -12.00
N ASP A 266 16.72 -2.57 -12.26
CA ASP A 266 16.22 -1.65 -13.27
C ASP A 266 16.15 -0.23 -12.69
N LEU A 267 16.98 0.67 -13.22
CA LEU A 267 17.01 2.10 -12.89
C LEU A 267 16.60 2.98 -14.09
N SER A 268 16.07 2.39 -15.14
CA SER A 268 15.73 3.07 -16.40
C SER A 268 14.73 4.23 -16.24
N SER A 269 13.88 4.17 -15.20
CA SER A 269 12.89 5.21 -14.94
C SER A 269 13.41 6.38 -14.08
N TRP A 270 14.66 6.33 -13.60
CA TRP A 270 15.21 7.44 -12.82
C TRP A 270 15.42 8.68 -13.68
N ASP A 271 14.93 9.81 -13.22
CA ASP A 271 15.22 11.11 -13.82
C ASP A 271 16.60 11.59 -13.32
N VAL A 272 17.59 11.52 -14.19
CA VAL A 272 18.97 11.97 -13.91
C VAL A 272 19.32 13.27 -14.62
N SER A 273 18.37 13.91 -15.30
CA SER A 273 18.58 15.12 -16.11
C SER A 273 19.09 16.34 -15.34
N SER A 274 19.05 16.29 -14.00
CA SER A 274 19.61 17.33 -13.12
C SER A 274 20.92 16.93 -12.45
N VAL A 275 21.44 15.72 -12.71
CA VAL A 275 22.65 15.20 -12.07
C VAL A 275 23.89 15.79 -12.68
N THR A 276 24.83 16.24 -11.84
CA THR A 276 26.12 16.81 -12.25
C THR A 276 27.30 15.91 -11.90
N SER A 277 27.20 15.05 -10.88
CA SER A 277 28.24 14.10 -10.52
C SER A 277 27.68 12.70 -10.29
N MET A 278 28.31 11.71 -10.93
CA MET A 278 28.10 10.27 -10.78
C MET A 278 29.41 9.55 -10.43
N SER A 279 30.40 10.27 -9.87
CA SER A 279 31.72 9.68 -9.56
C SER A 279 31.56 8.51 -8.59
N TYR A 280 32.24 7.41 -8.86
CA TYR A 280 32.21 6.15 -8.09
C TYR A 280 30.81 5.56 -7.89
N MET A 281 29.79 5.97 -8.64
CA MET A 281 28.38 5.60 -8.38
C MET A 281 28.18 4.07 -8.30
N PHE A 282 28.78 3.32 -9.21
CA PHE A 282 28.72 1.86 -9.29
C PHE A 282 30.09 1.19 -9.05
N SER A 283 31.02 1.91 -8.43
CA SER A 283 32.35 1.38 -8.18
C SER A 283 32.33 0.20 -7.20
N ASN A 284 33.13 -0.83 -7.49
CA ASN A 284 33.28 -2.07 -6.71
C ASN A 284 31.99 -2.94 -6.63
N LEU A 285 31.08 -2.81 -7.57
CA LEU A 285 29.88 -3.65 -7.68
C LEU A 285 30.17 -4.86 -8.58
N TYR A 286 30.89 -5.83 -8.05
CA TYR A 286 31.43 -6.96 -8.80
C TYR A 286 30.35 -7.82 -9.51
N TYR A 287 29.15 -7.93 -8.94
CA TYR A 287 28.10 -8.85 -9.37
C TYR A 287 26.78 -8.15 -9.70
N MET A 288 26.77 -6.82 -9.74
CA MET A 288 25.56 -6.05 -10.03
C MET A 288 25.53 -5.65 -11.49
N ASN A 289 24.38 -5.88 -12.14
CA ASN A 289 24.04 -5.27 -13.41
C ASN A 289 22.88 -4.29 -13.23
N VAL A 290 22.93 -3.15 -13.91
CA VAL A 290 21.92 -2.10 -13.83
C VAL A 290 21.47 -1.67 -15.21
N GLU A 291 20.17 -1.36 -15.38
CA GLU A 291 19.65 -0.78 -16.63
C GLU A 291 19.66 0.75 -16.51
N VAL A 292 20.46 1.40 -17.36
CA VAL A 292 20.70 2.85 -17.38
C VAL A 292 20.74 3.44 -18.80
N SER A 293 20.38 2.67 -19.80
CA SER A 293 20.50 3.05 -21.24
C SER A 293 19.63 4.25 -21.62
N SER A 294 18.58 4.54 -20.83
CA SER A 294 17.64 5.64 -21.07
C SER A 294 18.05 6.96 -20.41
N TRP A 295 19.15 7.00 -19.66
CA TRP A 295 19.53 8.17 -18.88
C TRP A 295 19.98 9.35 -19.72
N ASP A 296 19.44 10.54 -19.46
CA ASP A 296 19.94 11.81 -19.97
C ASP A 296 21.09 12.31 -19.08
N VAL A 297 22.32 12.05 -19.52
CA VAL A 297 23.55 12.42 -18.80
C VAL A 297 24.15 13.74 -19.28
N SER A 298 23.47 14.50 -20.12
CA SER A 298 23.96 15.73 -20.77
C SER A 298 24.48 16.81 -19.79
N LYS A 299 24.05 16.77 -18.51
CA LYS A 299 24.54 17.68 -17.47
C LYS A 299 25.60 17.08 -16.56
N VAL A 300 25.95 15.80 -16.73
CA VAL A 300 26.96 15.16 -15.88
C VAL A 300 28.35 15.63 -16.29
N THR A 301 29.05 16.24 -15.35
CA THR A 301 30.41 16.75 -15.56
C THR A 301 31.48 15.90 -14.87
N ASP A 302 31.08 14.96 -14.00
CA ASP A 302 31.99 14.12 -13.25
C ASP A 302 31.47 12.67 -13.22
N MET A 303 32.16 11.77 -13.95
CA MET A 303 31.93 10.33 -13.97
C MET A 303 33.19 9.55 -13.52
N PHE A 304 34.07 10.18 -12.72
CA PHE A 304 35.34 9.60 -12.31
C PHE A 304 35.13 8.24 -11.63
N TYR A 305 35.74 7.19 -12.18
CA TYR A 305 35.65 5.81 -11.69
C TYR A 305 34.21 5.26 -11.50
N MET A 306 33.22 5.77 -12.25
CA MET A 306 31.80 5.40 -12.07
C MET A 306 31.57 3.88 -12.11
N PHE A 307 32.26 3.15 -13.00
CA PHE A 307 32.13 1.71 -13.19
C PHE A 307 33.40 0.94 -12.80
N GLN A 308 34.27 1.51 -11.97
CA GLN A 308 35.48 0.84 -11.54
C GLN A 308 35.17 -0.49 -10.83
N TYR A 309 35.69 -1.59 -11.35
CA TYR A 309 35.48 -2.96 -10.84
C TYR A 309 33.99 -3.44 -10.89
N ALA A 310 33.17 -2.87 -11.75
CA ALA A 310 31.79 -3.31 -12.02
C ALA A 310 31.82 -4.38 -13.14
N TYR A 311 32.20 -5.62 -12.82
CA TYR A 311 32.53 -6.64 -13.83
C TYR A 311 31.30 -7.20 -14.57
N GLU A 312 30.11 -7.19 -13.95
CA GLU A 312 28.88 -7.69 -14.54
C GLU A 312 28.05 -6.59 -15.23
N PHE A 313 28.52 -5.34 -15.19
CA PHE A 313 27.83 -4.22 -15.84
C PHE A 313 27.79 -4.41 -17.36
N ASN A 314 26.58 -4.39 -17.94
CA ASN A 314 26.36 -4.63 -19.38
C ASN A 314 25.18 -3.84 -19.95
N SER A 315 24.88 -2.63 -19.46
CA SER A 315 23.88 -1.76 -20.06
C SER A 315 24.42 -1.05 -21.29
N ASP A 316 23.56 -0.79 -22.28
CA ASP A 316 23.92 -0.05 -23.50
C ASP A 316 24.06 1.45 -23.20
N LEU A 317 25.26 1.98 -23.38
CA LEU A 317 25.58 3.41 -23.17
C LEU A 317 25.69 4.20 -24.48
N SER A 318 25.28 3.65 -25.60
CA SER A 318 25.44 4.28 -26.92
C SER A 318 24.69 5.61 -27.09
N LYS A 319 23.76 5.92 -26.17
CA LYS A 319 22.96 7.16 -26.16
C LYS A 319 23.49 8.22 -25.17
N TRP A 320 24.55 7.91 -24.47
CA TRP A 320 25.18 8.86 -23.56
C TRP A 320 26.12 9.80 -24.34
N ASP A 321 25.82 11.11 -24.31
CA ASP A 321 26.62 12.17 -24.97
C ASP A 321 27.36 13.02 -23.93
#